data_375981c2c295aee38647f1c91df21a07
#
_entry.id   375981c2c295aee38647f1c91df21a07
#
_cell.length_a   1.000
_cell.length_b   1.000
_cell.length_c   1.000
_cell.angle_alpha   90.00
_cell.angle_beta   90.00
_cell.angle_gamma   90.00
#
_symmetry.space_group_name_H-M   'P 1'
#
loop_
_entity.id
_entity.type
_entity.pdbx_description
1 polymer ?
#
loop_
_entity_poly.entity_id
_entity_poly.type
_entity_poly.pdbx_seq_one_letter_code
_entity_poly.pdbx_strand_id
1 'polypeptide(L)'
;PTNISVEEGNNTFIIDGGWVVNKKTNTLFGAVNVKQNKTRTVIHDLPNYIDHIGMYAFSYCIDLTEITIPKCVVSIGESSFDQCEKLETIALPSGITSIGVGAFGECTSLKHIDFGTDVSYIGTAAFFACINLATPSFYKTKIEIIHGNSFWGCNQFRTVEFPSTLNRVEDQAFAMCKNLNTLVFNSDQLIIENGAFTYCKNLRRLVFTKGKPISIGTTMFNEDGKTPDGKCFITYLYDTNGE
;
A
#
# COMPACT_ATOMS: atom_id res chain seq x y z
N PRO A 1 11.49 -20.31 17.62
CA PRO A 1 10.86 -20.39 18.95
C PRO A 1 9.35 -20.34 18.80
N THR A 2 8.63 -21.15 19.58
CA THR A 2 7.16 -21.16 19.57
C THR A 2 6.56 -20.10 20.51
N ASN A 3 7.36 -19.67 21.49
CA ASN A 3 6.96 -18.64 22.46
C ASN A 3 8.08 -17.62 22.65
N ILE A 4 7.67 -16.38 22.89
CA ILE A 4 8.53 -15.25 23.25
C ILE A 4 8.33 -14.98 24.73
N SER A 5 9.41 -14.74 25.48
CA SER A 5 9.37 -14.24 26.85
C SER A 5 10.16 -12.93 26.95
N VAL A 6 9.75 -12.09 27.87
CA VAL A 6 10.44 -10.84 28.20
C VAL A 6 11.02 -11.01 29.60
N GLU A 7 12.32 -10.80 29.75
CA GLU A 7 13.02 -10.95 31.03
C GLU A 7 12.52 -9.94 32.07
N GLU A 8 12.51 -10.37 33.34
CA GLU A 8 12.19 -9.49 34.45
C GLU A 8 13.16 -8.29 34.48
N GLY A 9 12.62 -7.08 34.70
CA GLY A 9 13.40 -5.84 34.65
C GLY A 9 13.68 -5.28 33.25
N ASN A 10 13.15 -5.89 32.19
CA ASN A 10 13.27 -5.35 30.84
C ASN A 10 12.61 -3.97 30.74
N ASN A 11 13.41 -2.95 30.34
CA ASN A 11 12.97 -1.56 30.28
C ASN A 11 12.42 -1.14 28.91
N THR A 12 12.43 -2.05 27.92
CA THR A 12 12.02 -1.74 26.56
C THR A 12 10.76 -2.46 26.16
N PHE A 13 10.65 -3.78 26.45
CA PHE A 13 9.53 -4.60 26.07
C PHE A 13 8.68 -5.03 27.26
N ILE A 14 7.40 -5.16 27.01
CA ILE A 14 6.42 -5.76 27.95
C ILE A 14 5.60 -6.80 27.21
N ILE A 15 4.97 -7.69 27.99
CA ILE A 15 3.91 -8.57 27.50
C ILE A 15 2.59 -8.01 28.07
N ASP A 16 1.67 -7.66 27.19
CA ASP A 16 0.35 -7.18 27.53
C ASP A 16 -0.72 -7.97 26.77
N GLY A 17 -1.62 -8.64 27.50
CA GLY A 17 -2.67 -9.45 26.89
C GLY A 17 -2.18 -10.54 25.93
N GLY A 18 -0.92 -11.01 26.08
CA GLY A 18 -0.30 -11.96 25.15
C GLY A 18 0.40 -11.34 23.95
N TRP A 19 0.49 -10.01 23.91
CA TRP A 19 1.18 -9.25 22.87
C TRP A 19 2.52 -8.69 23.37
N VAL A 20 3.53 -8.72 22.51
CA VAL A 20 4.84 -8.10 22.78
C VAL A 20 4.80 -6.67 22.29
N VAL A 21 4.99 -5.72 23.21
CA VAL A 21 4.95 -4.29 22.92
C VAL A 21 6.23 -3.62 23.40
N ASN A 22 6.80 -2.76 22.55
CA ASN A 22 7.83 -1.83 22.97
C ASN A 22 7.17 -0.65 23.69
N LYS A 23 7.33 -0.57 25.02
CA LYS A 23 6.67 0.45 25.86
C LYS A 23 7.23 1.88 25.70
N LYS A 24 8.41 2.03 25.05
CA LYS A 24 8.99 3.35 24.77
C LYS A 24 8.43 3.99 23.52
N THR A 25 8.01 3.17 22.58
CA THR A 25 7.51 3.60 21.25
C THR A 25 6.10 3.16 20.99
N ASN A 26 5.41 2.52 21.95
CA ASN A 26 4.08 1.94 21.79
C ASN A 26 3.94 1.07 20.52
N THR A 27 5.01 0.35 20.17
CA THR A 27 5.04 -0.45 18.94
C THR A 27 4.71 -1.90 19.25
N LEU A 28 3.70 -2.45 18.59
CA LEU A 28 3.36 -3.87 18.63
C LEU A 28 4.33 -4.67 17.77
N PHE A 29 4.97 -5.69 18.36
CA PHE A 29 5.89 -6.59 17.64
C PHE A 29 5.29 -7.97 17.34
N GLY A 30 4.12 -8.29 17.84
CA GLY A 30 3.43 -9.55 17.59
C GLY A 30 2.99 -10.25 18.86
N ALA A 31 2.52 -11.49 18.74
CA ALA A 31 2.04 -12.28 19.86
C ALA A 31 3.17 -13.06 20.57
N VAL A 32 3.02 -13.25 21.87
CA VAL A 32 3.90 -14.12 22.68
C VAL A 32 3.94 -15.55 22.12
N ASN A 33 2.79 -16.10 21.76
CA ASN A 33 2.68 -17.40 21.10
C ASN A 33 2.60 -17.22 19.59
N VAL A 34 3.76 -17.20 18.94
CA VAL A 34 3.90 -16.99 17.49
C VAL A 34 3.10 -18.03 16.68
N LYS A 35 3.12 -19.30 17.08
CA LYS A 35 2.40 -20.38 16.38
C LYS A 35 0.89 -20.17 16.47
N GLN A 36 0.37 -19.84 17.65
CA GLN A 36 -1.04 -19.59 17.85
C GLN A 36 -1.50 -18.35 17.09
N ASN A 37 -0.68 -17.28 17.05
CA ASN A 37 -1.00 -16.08 16.29
C ASN A 37 -1.19 -16.35 14.80
N LYS A 38 -0.32 -17.21 14.21
CA LYS A 38 -0.40 -17.56 12.79
C LYS A 38 -1.63 -18.38 12.39
N THR A 39 -2.30 -19.01 13.36
CA THR A 39 -3.53 -19.80 13.14
C THR A 39 -4.81 -19.08 13.60
N ARG A 40 -4.69 -17.84 14.11
CA ARG A 40 -5.87 -17.03 14.46
C ARG A 40 -6.53 -16.53 13.19
N THR A 41 -7.85 -16.68 13.14
CA THR A 41 -8.66 -16.18 12.04
C THR A 41 -9.14 -14.75 12.28
N VAL A 42 -9.31 -14.37 13.55
CA VAL A 42 -9.82 -13.06 13.97
C VAL A 42 -9.01 -12.51 15.13
N ILE A 43 -8.68 -11.21 15.08
CA ILE A 43 -7.92 -10.49 16.12
C ILE A 43 -8.65 -9.18 16.45
N HIS A 44 -9.19 -9.08 17.69
CA HIS A 44 -9.86 -7.86 18.21
C HIS A 44 -9.30 -7.39 19.55
N ASP A 45 -8.25 -8.04 20.04
CA ASP A 45 -7.70 -7.89 21.38
C ASP A 45 -6.33 -7.22 21.42
N LEU A 46 -6.03 -6.39 20.40
CA LEU A 46 -4.80 -5.59 20.40
C LEU A 46 -4.86 -4.52 21.51
N PRO A 47 -3.73 -4.24 22.18
CA PRO A 47 -3.66 -3.15 23.15
C PRO A 47 -4.11 -1.83 22.55
N ASN A 48 -5.03 -1.12 23.21
CA ASN A 48 -5.67 0.09 22.67
C ASN A 48 -4.80 1.36 22.75
N TYR A 49 -3.59 1.27 23.25
CA TYR A 49 -2.63 2.36 23.40
C TYR A 49 -1.45 2.27 22.42
N ILE A 50 -1.39 1.25 21.56
CA ILE A 50 -0.29 1.12 20.59
C ILE A 50 -0.43 2.18 19.49
N ASP A 51 0.68 2.84 19.18
CA ASP A 51 0.75 3.86 18.13
C ASP A 51 1.22 3.27 16.79
N HIS A 52 1.90 2.12 16.83
CA HIS A 52 2.51 1.51 15.66
C HIS A 52 2.29 0.00 15.62
N ILE A 53 1.92 -0.53 14.45
CA ILE A 53 2.08 -1.95 14.13
C ILE A 53 3.53 -2.14 13.67
N GLY A 54 4.29 -2.96 14.36
CA GLY A 54 5.71 -3.17 14.09
C GLY A 54 5.98 -4.03 12.86
N MET A 55 7.25 -4.07 12.47
CA MET A 55 7.75 -4.92 11.40
C MET A 55 7.40 -6.39 11.66
N TYR A 56 6.88 -7.08 10.64
CA TYR A 56 6.51 -8.50 10.65
C TYR A 56 5.48 -8.93 11.71
N ALA A 57 4.77 -8.00 12.37
CA ALA A 57 3.89 -8.31 13.52
C ALA A 57 2.86 -9.40 13.23
N PHE A 58 2.32 -9.47 12.02
CA PHE A 58 1.34 -10.45 11.55
C PHE A 58 1.77 -11.16 10.26
N SER A 59 3.05 -11.05 9.88
CA SER A 59 3.55 -11.70 8.66
C SER A 59 3.30 -13.20 8.68
N TYR A 60 2.85 -13.74 7.54
CA TYR A 60 2.45 -15.14 7.39
C TYR A 60 1.28 -15.59 8.29
N CYS A 61 0.42 -14.70 8.73
CA CYS A 61 -0.84 -15.06 9.36
C CYS A 61 -1.85 -15.46 8.26
N ILE A 62 -1.57 -16.58 7.58
CA ILE A 62 -2.30 -17.04 6.39
C ILE A 62 -3.78 -17.32 6.63
N ASP A 63 -4.16 -17.59 7.87
CA ASP A 63 -5.55 -17.86 8.27
C ASP A 63 -6.29 -16.62 8.76
N LEU A 64 -5.62 -15.49 8.92
CA LEU A 64 -6.22 -14.25 9.40
C LEU A 64 -7.22 -13.70 8.37
N THR A 65 -8.49 -13.61 8.76
CA THR A 65 -9.55 -13.06 7.91
C THR A 65 -9.97 -11.65 8.32
N GLU A 66 -9.82 -11.31 9.61
CA GLU A 66 -10.24 -10.05 10.17
C GLU A 66 -9.33 -9.60 11.31
N ILE A 67 -9.02 -8.30 11.34
CA ILE A 67 -8.29 -7.67 12.43
C ILE A 67 -8.84 -6.26 12.71
N THR A 68 -8.98 -5.92 13.99
CA THR A 68 -9.32 -4.57 14.42
C THR A 68 -8.05 -3.82 14.80
N ILE A 69 -7.73 -2.78 14.04
CA ILE A 69 -6.59 -1.89 14.35
C ILE A 69 -7.05 -0.81 15.33
N PRO A 70 -6.37 -0.61 16.47
CA PRO A 70 -6.68 0.44 17.42
C PRO A 70 -6.65 1.84 16.81
N LYS A 71 -7.53 2.73 17.26
CA LYS A 71 -7.71 4.08 16.67
C LYS A 71 -6.50 5.00 16.82
N CYS A 72 -5.63 4.72 17.77
CA CYS A 72 -4.39 5.49 18.02
C CYS A 72 -3.25 5.12 17.07
N VAL A 73 -3.35 4.00 16.32
CA VAL A 73 -2.30 3.57 15.40
C VAL A 73 -2.13 4.57 14.26
N VAL A 74 -0.90 5.04 14.09
CA VAL A 74 -0.52 6.04 13.07
C VAL A 74 0.39 5.46 11.99
N SER A 75 0.92 4.24 12.18
CA SER A 75 1.74 3.59 11.15
C SER A 75 1.59 2.07 11.12
N ILE A 76 1.66 1.55 9.92
CA ILE A 76 1.75 0.11 9.60
C ILE A 76 3.19 -0.18 9.18
N GLY A 77 3.87 -1.07 9.91
CA GLY A 77 5.29 -1.37 9.71
C GLY A 77 5.60 -2.21 8.47
N GLU A 78 6.89 -2.36 8.20
CA GLU A 78 7.40 -3.20 7.11
C GLU A 78 6.91 -4.63 7.24
N SER A 79 6.42 -5.21 6.13
CA SER A 79 5.95 -6.59 6.01
C SER A 79 4.99 -7.03 7.13
N SER A 80 4.32 -6.10 7.80
CA SER A 80 3.55 -6.40 9.00
C SER A 80 2.36 -7.33 8.76
N PHE A 81 1.78 -7.32 7.56
CA PHE A 81 0.71 -8.21 7.11
C PHE A 81 1.10 -8.99 5.84
N ASP A 82 2.41 -9.07 5.55
CA ASP A 82 2.90 -9.81 4.39
C ASP A 82 2.39 -11.26 4.42
N GLN A 83 1.84 -11.74 3.29
CA GLN A 83 1.24 -13.07 3.13
C GLN A 83 0.08 -13.39 4.10
N CYS A 84 -0.70 -12.40 4.51
CA CYS A 84 -2.00 -12.63 5.14
C CYS A 84 -3.03 -12.99 4.04
N GLU A 85 -2.88 -14.18 3.46
CA GLU A 85 -3.58 -14.59 2.22
C GLU A 85 -5.11 -14.56 2.33
N LYS A 86 -5.68 -14.81 3.53
CA LYS A 86 -7.13 -14.82 3.76
C LYS A 86 -7.68 -13.49 4.29
N LEU A 87 -6.85 -12.46 4.51
CA LEU A 87 -7.32 -11.16 4.96
C LEU A 87 -8.14 -10.49 3.86
N GLU A 88 -9.46 -10.41 4.08
CA GLU A 88 -10.37 -9.85 3.08
C GLU A 88 -10.55 -8.34 3.19
N THR A 89 -10.57 -7.83 4.41
CA THR A 89 -10.76 -6.41 4.71
C THR A 89 -9.93 -5.99 5.91
N ILE A 90 -9.49 -4.74 5.88
CA ILE A 90 -8.85 -4.10 7.01
C ILE A 90 -9.31 -2.63 7.07
N ALA A 91 -9.82 -2.22 8.24
CA ALA A 91 -10.16 -0.83 8.48
C ALA A 91 -8.96 -0.12 9.10
N LEU A 92 -8.34 0.77 8.33
CA LEU A 92 -7.27 1.62 8.84
C LEU A 92 -7.85 2.79 9.64
N PRO A 93 -7.28 3.13 10.81
CA PRO A 93 -7.65 4.34 11.55
C PRO A 93 -7.42 5.61 10.71
N SER A 94 -8.23 6.64 10.93
CA SER A 94 -8.14 7.92 10.21
C SER A 94 -6.79 8.65 10.37
N GLY A 95 -6.06 8.35 11.47
CA GLY A 95 -4.74 8.95 11.75
C GLY A 95 -3.55 8.25 11.09
N ILE A 96 -3.76 7.22 10.27
CA ILE A 96 -2.65 6.56 9.57
C ILE A 96 -1.94 7.54 8.64
N THR A 97 -0.62 7.64 8.81
CA THR A 97 0.24 8.50 7.98
C THR A 97 1.16 7.70 7.07
N SER A 98 1.50 6.46 7.46
CA SER A 98 2.46 5.64 6.71
C SER A 98 2.10 4.15 6.69
N ILE A 99 2.33 3.55 5.53
CA ILE A 99 2.24 2.11 5.26
C ILE A 99 3.62 1.66 4.77
N GLY A 100 4.25 0.75 5.51
CA GLY A 100 5.63 0.34 5.29
C GLY A 100 5.89 -0.47 4.03
N VAL A 101 7.16 -0.74 3.77
CA VAL A 101 7.62 -1.61 2.67
C VAL A 101 7.00 -2.99 2.82
N GLY A 102 6.41 -3.54 1.75
CA GLY A 102 5.81 -4.87 1.74
C GLY A 102 4.67 -5.09 2.74
N ALA A 103 4.12 -4.02 3.35
CA ALA A 103 3.22 -4.13 4.51
C ALA A 103 2.03 -5.08 4.30
N PHE A 104 1.47 -5.13 3.10
CA PHE A 104 0.37 -6.01 2.67
C PHE A 104 0.75 -6.85 1.45
N GLY A 105 2.05 -7.14 1.27
CA GLY A 105 2.51 -8.00 0.19
C GLY A 105 1.77 -9.33 0.18
N GLU A 106 1.35 -9.79 -0.99
CA GLU A 106 0.65 -11.08 -1.18
C GLU A 106 -0.62 -11.29 -0.30
N CYS A 107 -1.27 -10.21 0.16
CA CYS A 107 -2.62 -10.28 0.73
C CYS A 107 -3.63 -10.55 -0.40
N THR A 108 -3.62 -11.77 -0.92
CA THR A 108 -4.33 -12.13 -2.17
C THR A 108 -5.86 -12.03 -2.06
N SER A 109 -6.43 -12.17 -0.86
CA SER A 109 -7.88 -12.00 -0.63
C SER A 109 -8.30 -10.58 -0.30
N LEU A 110 -7.38 -9.63 -0.11
CA LEU A 110 -7.71 -8.26 0.28
C LEU A 110 -8.52 -7.58 -0.83
N LYS A 111 -9.75 -7.16 -0.49
CA LYS A 111 -10.72 -6.59 -1.44
C LYS A 111 -10.78 -5.07 -1.36
N HIS A 112 -10.67 -4.51 -0.16
CA HIS A 112 -10.84 -3.08 0.08
C HIS A 112 -9.87 -2.57 1.11
N ILE A 113 -9.36 -1.37 0.87
CA ILE A 113 -8.62 -0.56 1.83
C ILE A 113 -8.99 0.91 1.61
N ASP A 114 -9.19 1.64 2.69
CA ASP A 114 -9.35 3.09 2.66
C ASP A 114 -8.12 3.74 3.28
N PHE A 115 -7.41 4.54 2.50
CA PHE A 115 -6.21 5.25 2.98
C PHE A 115 -6.55 6.48 3.83
N GLY A 116 -7.81 6.94 3.80
CA GLY A 116 -8.15 8.21 4.48
C GLY A 116 -7.45 9.41 3.85
N THR A 117 -7.24 10.47 4.64
CA THR A 117 -6.69 11.75 4.17
C THR A 117 -5.27 12.04 4.61
N ASP A 118 -4.75 11.28 5.60
CA ASP A 118 -3.47 11.59 6.24
C ASP A 118 -2.31 10.72 5.74
N VAL A 119 -2.59 9.67 4.96
CA VAL A 119 -1.54 8.84 4.36
C VAL A 119 -0.70 9.69 3.41
N SER A 120 0.59 9.78 3.72
CA SER A 120 1.61 10.47 2.93
C SER A 120 2.70 9.52 2.42
N TYR A 121 2.78 8.30 2.95
CA TYR A 121 3.77 7.32 2.56
C TYR A 121 3.16 5.93 2.38
N ILE A 122 3.40 5.33 1.21
CA ILE A 122 3.13 3.92 0.89
C ILE A 122 4.44 3.34 0.33
N GLY A 123 5.05 2.43 1.07
CA GLY A 123 6.39 1.91 0.76
C GLY A 123 6.46 1.03 -0.48
N THR A 124 7.69 0.75 -0.89
CA THR A 124 8.00 -0.21 -1.96
C THR A 124 7.28 -1.55 -1.71
N ALA A 125 6.66 -2.11 -2.76
CA ALA A 125 5.94 -3.39 -2.71
C ALA A 125 4.82 -3.47 -1.63
N ALA A 126 4.34 -2.35 -1.08
CA ALA A 126 3.39 -2.34 0.04
C ALA A 126 2.11 -3.15 -0.22
N PHE A 127 1.64 -3.23 -1.46
CA PHE A 127 0.49 -4.02 -1.93
C PHE A 127 0.86 -4.93 -3.09
N PHE A 128 2.10 -5.41 -3.10
CA PHE A 128 2.58 -6.37 -4.12
C PHE A 128 1.66 -7.58 -4.18
N ALA A 129 1.18 -7.93 -5.37
CA ALA A 129 0.31 -9.08 -5.64
C ALA A 129 -1.01 -9.12 -4.84
N CYS A 130 -1.54 -7.99 -4.39
CA CYS A 130 -2.91 -7.89 -3.88
C CYS A 130 -3.92 -8.01 -5.03
N ILE A 131 -4.02 -9.20 -5.61
CA ILE A 131 -4.70 -9.46 -6.88
C ILE A 131 -6.20 -9.17 -6.90
N ASN A 132 -6.84 -9.15 -5.73
CA ASN A 132 -8.28 -8.88 -5.56
C ASN A 132 -8.57 -7.48 -5.02
N LEU A 133 -7.55 -6.66 -4.76
CA LEU A 133 -7.71 -5.32 -4.23
C LEU A 133 -8.39 -4.42 -5.27
N ALA A 134 -9.59 -3.93 -4.93
CA ALA A 134 -10.26 -2.89 -5.71
C ALA A 134 -9.45 -1.58 -5.66
N THR A 135 -9.59 -0.74 -6.68
CA THR A 135 -8.88 0.55 -6.75
C THR A 135 -9.18 1.40 -5.51
N PRO A 136 -8.19 1.68 -4.66
CA PRO A 136 -8.39 2.56 -3.52
C PRO A 136 -8.47 4.02 -3.97
N SER A 137 -9.03 4.89 -3.13
CA SER A 137 -9.05 6.31 -3.39
C SER A 137 -7.72 6.95 -2.99
N PHE A 138 -6.96 7.45 -3.96
CA PHE A 138 -5.73 8.22 -3.72
C PHE A 138 -5.96 9.73 -3.68
N TYR A 139 -7.05 10.20 -4.26
CA TYR A 139 -7.30 11.62 -4.53
C TYR A 139 -7.20 12.54 -3.30
N LYS A 140 -7.58 12.03 -2.12
CA LYS A 140 -7.56 12.80 -0.86
C LYS A 140 -6.30 12.59 -0.03
N THR A 141 -5.40 11.71 -0.45
CA THR A 141 -4.15 11.42 0.29
C THR A 141 -3.12 12.53 0.12
N LYS A 142 -2.07 12.49 0.94
CA LYS A 142 -0.92 13.39 0.85
C LYS A 142 0.29 12.73 0.18
N ILE A 143 0.05 11.69 -0.62
CA ILE A 143 1.13 10.92 -1.26
C ILE A 143 1.85 11.79 -2.28
N GLU A 144 3.18 11.80 -2.20
CA GLU A 144 4.05 12.48 -3.16
C GLU A 144 4.71 11.50 -4.13
N ILE A 145 4.95 10.28 -3.69
CA ILE A 145 5.63 9.25 -4.47
C ILE A 145 4.83 7.95 -4.41
N ILE A 146 4.62 7.32 -5.56
CA ILE A 146 4.24 5.91 -5.65
C ILE A 146 5.53 5.12 -5.85
N HIS A 147 5.95 4.44 -4.81
CA HIS A 147 7.21 3.70 -4.80
C HIS A 147 7.19 2.45 -5.68
N GLY A 148 8.37 1.95 -6.03
CA GLY A 148 8.52 0.81 -6.92
C GLY A 148 7.76 -0.42 -6.45
N ASN A 149 7.12 -1.13 -7.38
CA ASN A 149 6.31 -2.33 -7.12
C ASN A 149 5.13 -2.17 -6.13
N SER A 150 4.84 -0.96 -5.62
CA SER A 150 3.84 -0.74 -4.56
C SER A 150 2.49 -1.39 -4.85
N PHE A 151 2.08 -1.42 -6.12
CA PHE A 151 0.80 -1.99 -6.57
C PHE A 151 1.02 -2.99 -7.72
N TRP A 152 2.18 -3.64 -7.76
CA TRP A 152 2.46 -4.67 -8.74
C TRP A 152 1.41 -5.78 -8.69
N GLY A 153 0.79 -6.11 -9.82
CA GLY A 153 -0.19 -7.20 -9.89
C GLY A 153 -1.56 -6.92 -9.24
N CYS A 154 -1.89 -5.68 -8.89
CA CYS A 154 -3.22 -5.29 -8.40
C CYS A 154 -4.24 -5.35 -9.55
N ASN A 155 -4.73 -6.57 -9.84
CA ASN A 155 -5.48 -6.87 -11.06
C ASN A 155 -6.88 -6.26 -11.12
N GLN A 156 -7.45 -5.81 -10.00
CA GLN A 156 -8.80 -5.21 -9.99
C GLN A 156 -8.79 -3.69 -10.23
N PHE A 157 -7.62 -3.06 -10.27
CA PHE A 157 -7.52 -1.63 -10.57
C PHE A 157 -8.06 -1.34 -11.98
N ARG A 158 -8.86 -0.29 -12.13
CA ARG A 158 -9.46 0.15 -13.40
C ARG A 158 -9.11 1.59 -13.72
N THR A 159 -9.57 2.51 -12.91
CA THR A 159 -9.25 3.95 -13.00
C THR A 159 -8.62 4.36 -11.70
N VAL A 160 -7.43 4.94 -11.77
CA VAL A 160 -6.73 5.50 -10.62
C VAL A 160 -6.64 7.00 -10.81
N GLU A 161 -7.12 7.75 -9.82
CA GLU A 161 -7.01 9.19 -9.76
C GLU A 161 -6.07 9.57 -8.61
N PHE A 162 -4.99 10.28 -8.95
CA PHE A 162 -3.95 10.65 -8.00
C PHE A 162 -4.18 12.04 -7.40
N PRO A 163 -3.65 12.30 -6.18
CA PRO A 163 -3.70 13.62 -5.58
C PRO A 163 -2.81 14.61 -6.35
N SER A 164 -3.04 15.89 -6.14
CA SER A 164 -2.20 16.95 -6.71
C SER A 164 -0.79 17.04 -6.13
N THR A 165 -0.56 16.36 -5.00
CA THR A 165 0.75 16.25 -4.35
C THR A 165 1.68 15.26 -5.03
N LEU A 166 1.15 14.33 -5.86
CA LEU A 166 1.96 13.30 -6.51
C LEU A 166 2.98 13.92 -7.47
N ASN A 167 4.27 13.66 -7.24
CA ASN A 167 5.35 14.16 -8.08
C ASN A 167 6.17 13.04 -8.74
N ARG A 168 6.02 11.77 -8.30
CA ARG A 168 6.77 10.66 -8.88
C ARG A 168 5.98 9.36 -8.88
N VAL A 169 6.08 8.60 -9.97
CA VAL A 169 5.70 7.19 -10.08
C VAL A 169 6.94 6.40 -10.46
N GLU A 170 7.42 5.58 -9.55
CA GLU A 170 8.68 4.82 -9.70
C GLU A 170 8.51 3.57 -10.59
N ASP A 171 9.66 2.95 -10.89
CA ASP A 171 9.73 1.74 -11.71
C ASP A 171 8.81 0.63 -11.18
N GLN A 172 8.09 0.00 -12.10
CA GLN A 172 7.16 -1.11 -11.85
C GLN A 172 6.05 -0.85 -10.82
N ALA A 173 5.80 0.41 -10.44
CA ALA A 173 4.81 0.77 -9.41
C ALA A 173 3.43 0.16 -9.63
N PHE A 174 2.97 0.05 -10.88
CA PHE A 174 1.71 -0.58 -11.30
C PHE A 174 1.92 -1.70 -12.34
N ALA A 175 3.11 -2.28 -12.40
CA ALA A 175 3.34 -3.35 -13.36
C ALA A 175 2.35 -4.51 -13.15
N MET A 176 1.99 -5.21 -14.23
CA MET A 176 1.07 -6.35 -14.21
C MET A 176 -0.36 -6.04 -13.72
N CYS A 177 -0.77 -4.78 -13.60
CA CYS A 177 -2.16 -4.39 -13.30
C CYS A 177 -3.04 -4.63 -14.53
N LYS A 178 -3.49 -5.88 -14.72
CA LYS A 178 -4.08 -6.36 -15.99
C LYS A 178 -5.34 -5.62 -16.42
N ASN A 179 -6.17 -5.15 -15.46
CA ASN A 179 -7.42 -4.45 -15.76
C ASN A 179 -7.32 -2.93 -15.68
N LEU A 180 -6.13 -2.38 -15.36
CA LEU A 180 -5.91 -0.95 -15.31
C LEU A 180 -6.14 -0.34 -16.69
N ASN A 181 -7.05 0.64 -16.76
CA ASN A 181 -7.49 1.24 -18.01
C ASN A 181 -7.14 2.72 -18.10
N THR A 182 -7.34 3.48 -17.02
CA THR A 182 -7.20 4.93 -17.01
C THR A 182 -6.42 5.40 -15.79
N LEU A 183 -5.48 6.30 -16.00
CA LEU A 183 -4.76 7.01 -14.95
C LEU A 183 -5.03 8.51 -15.10
N VAL A 184 -5.39 9.18 -14.00
CA VAL A 184 -5.66 10.60 -13.93
C VAL A 184 -4.65 11.25 -12.99
N PHE A 185 -3.84 12.15 -13.52
CA PHE A 185 -2.79 12.87 -12.79
C PHE A 185 -3.20 14.33 -12.61
N ASN A 186 -3.24 14.77 -11.35
CA ASN A 186 -3.64 16.12 -10.97
C ASN A 186 -2.44 17.00 -10.55
N SER A 187 -1.24 16.62 -10.97
CA SER A 187 0.02 17.34 -10.69
C SER A 187 0.65 17.85 -11.98
N ASP A 188 1.33 18.98 -11.89
CA ASP A 188 2.15 19.58 -12.93
C ASP A 188 3.65 19.29 -12.78
N GLN A 189 4.05 18.70 -11.65
CA GLN A 189 5.46 18.39 -11.32
C GLN A 189 5.74 16.88 -11.38
N LEU A 190 5.06 16.15 -12.27
CA LEU A 190 5.09 14.70 -12.31
C LEU A 190 6.28 14.14 -13.10
N ILE A 191 6.93 13.15 -12.50
CA ILE A 191 7.91 12.26 -13.16
C ILE A 191 7.34 10.84 -13.17
N ILE A 192 7.28 10.23 -14.34
CA ILE A 192 6.92 8.81 -14.50
C ILE A 192 8.18 8.06 -14.96
N GLU A 193 8.62 7.09 -14.19
CA GLU A 193 9.82 6.32 -14.49
C GLU A 193 9.57 5.23 -15.55
N ASN A 194 10.66 4.66 -16.05
CA ASN A 194 10.62 3.52 -16.94
C ASN A 194 9.94 2.33 -16.23
N GLY A 195 9.21 1.51 -16.98
CA GLY A 195 8.61 0.30 -16.43
C GLY A 195 7.39 0.52 -15.53
N ALA A 196 7.03 1.76 -15.15
CA ALA A 196 5.98 2.08 -14.18
C ALA A 196 4.66 1.34 -14.42
N PHE A 197 4.29 1.08 -15.67
CA PHE A 197 3.05 0.42 -16.10
C PHE A 197 3.31 -0.81 -16.99
N THR A 198 4.46 -1.45 -16.83
CA THR A 198 4.84 -2.62 -17.62
C THR A 198 3.80 -3.73 -17.50
N TYR A 199 3.42 -4.33 -18.62
CA TYR A 199 2.40 -5.38 -18.71
C TYR A 199 0.97 -4.98 -18.27
N CYS A 200 0.64 -3.69 -18.22
CA CYS A 200 -0.73 -3.20 -18.05
C CYS A 200 -1.52 -3.33 -19.36
N LYS A 201 -1.96 -4.56 -19.71
CA LYS A 201 -2.49 -4.90 -21.04
C LYS A 201 -3.73 -4.10 -21.46
N ASN A 202 -4.49 -3.58 -20.50
CA ASN A 202 -5.72 -2.83 -20.75
C ASN A 202 -5.56 -1.32 -20.56
N LEU A 203 -4.36 -0.81 -20.29
CA LEU A 203 -4.14 0.62 -20.14
C LEU A 203 -4.33 1.34 -21.48
N ARG A 204 -5.28 2.30 -21.48
CA ARG A 204 -5.71 3.02 -22.70
C ARG A 204 -5.59 4.53 -22.57
N ARG A 205 -5.62 5.07 -21.34
CA ARG A 205 -5.68 6.51 -21.15
C ARG A 205 -4.78 6.99 -20.03
N LEU A 206 -3.96 7.97 -20.33
CA LEU A 206 -3.26 8.80 -19.36
C LEU A 206 -3.86 10.20 -19.48
N VAL A 207 -4.43 10.73 -18.42
CA VAL A 207 -5.08 12.03 -18.36
C VAL A 207 -4.29 12.94 -17.44
N PHE A 208 -3.83 14.07 -17.94
CA PHE A 208 -3.11 15.09 -17.19
C PHE A 208 -3.99 16.33 -17.09
N THR A 209 -4.39 16.71 -15.87
CA THR A 209 -5.37 17.80 -15.64
C THR A 209 -4.71 19.15 -15.38
N LYS A 210 -3.43 19.19 -15.00
CA LYS A 210 -2.72 20.43 -14.61
C LYS A 210 -1.59 20.83 -15.57
N GLY A 211 -1.35 20.07 -16.61
CA GLY A 211 -0.28 20.36 -17.56
C GLY A 211 0.50 19.10 -17.96
N LYS A 212 1.58 19.31 -18.71
CA LYS A 212 2.46 18.22 -19.13
C LYS A 212 3.33 17.76 -17.97
N PRO A 213 3.55 16.45 -17.79
CA PRO A 213 4.53 15.94 -16.83
C PRO A 213 5.94 16.45 -17.19
N ILE A 214 6.80 16.59 -16.18
CA ILE A 214 8.22 16.98 -16.36
C ILE A 214 8.95 15.92 -17.19
N SER A 215 8.70 14.65 -16.89
CA SER A 215 9.32 13.52 -17.58
C SER A 215 8.38 12.32 -17.62
N ILE A 216 8.40 11.65 -18.77
CA ILE A 216 7.73 10.36 -18.95
C ILE A 216 8.78 9.38 -19.45
N GLY A 217 8.98 8.27 -18.72
CA GLY A 217 9.90 7.21 -19.10
C GLY A 217 9.56 6.61 -20.45
N THR A 218 10.54 6.46 -21.32
CA THR A 218 10.37 5.97 -22.68
C THR A 218 9.89 4.53 -22.75
N THR A 219 10.20 3.73 -21.72
CA THR A 219 9.84 2.31 -21.60
C THR A 219 8.80 2.06 -20.51
N MET A 220 7.98 3.08 -20.15
CA MET A 220 7.04 2.98 -19.04
C MET A 220 5.97 1.88 -19.19
N PHE A 221 5.72 1.38 -20.40
CA PHE A 221 4.74 0.32 -20.67
C PHE A 221 5.36 -1.07 -20.85
N ASN A 222 6.44 -1.16 -21.62
CA ASN A 222 7.19 -2.38 -21.90
C ASN A 222 8.61 -2.01 -22.35
N GLU A 223 9.52 -2.98 -22.45
CA GLU A 223 10.89 -2.77 -22.90
C GLU A 223 10.98 -2.14 -24.30
N ASP A 224 9.99 -2.36 -25.17
CA ASP A 224 9.88 -1.78 -26.49
C ASP A 224 9.17 -0.43 -26.55
N GLY A 225 8.75 0.10 -25.38
CA GLY A 225 8.04 1.38 -25.26
C GLY A 225 6.62 1.39 -25.83
N LYS A 226 6.09 0.23 -26.21
CA LYS A 226 4.75 0.12 -26.80
C LYS A 226 3.73 -0.37 -25.76
N THR A 227 2.52 0.18 -25.84
CA THR A 227 1.36 -0.48 -25.21
C THR A 227 1.11 -1.81 -25.93
N PRO A 228 0.53 -2.81 -25.25
CA PRO A 228 0.30 -4.14 -25.83
C PRO A 228 -0.41 -4.13 -27.19
N ASP A 229 -1.19 -3.07 -27.48
CA ASP A 229 -1.96 -2.92 -28.73
C ASP A 229 -1.60 -1.64 -29.50
N GLY A 230 -0.56 -0.89 -29.11
CA GLY A 230 -0.17 0.37 -29.74
C GLY A 230 -1.17 1.53 -29.55
N LYS A 231 -2.11 1.44 -28.58
CA LYS A 231 -3.27 2.33 -28.47
C LYS A 231 -3.46 2.98 -27.07
N CYS A 232 -2.40 3.46 -26.45
CA CYS A 232 -2.58 4.33 -25.29
C CYS A 232 -2.74 5.80 -25.74
N PHE A 233 -3.82 6.45 -25.32
CA PHE A 233 -4.07 7.84 -25.61
C PHE A 233 -3.59 8.69 -24.43
N ILE A 234 -2.72 9.65 -24.72
CA ILE A 234 -2.35 10.69 -23.75
C ILE A 234 -3.30 11.87 -23.98
N THR A 235 -4.06 12.20 -22.94
CA THR A 235 -5.02 13.30 -22.96
C THR A 235 -4.54 14.38 -22.00
N TYR A 236 -4.38 15.59 -22.50
CA TYR A 236 -4.12 16.77 -21.70
C TYR A 236 -5.43 17.56 -21.58
N LEU A 237 -5.92 17.71 -20.35
CA LEU A 237 -7.05 18.59 -20.06
C LEU A 237 -6.44 19.88 -19.52
N TYR A 238 -6.24 20.86 -20.43
CA TYR A 238 -5.87 22.20 -19.99
C TYR A 238 -7.13 22.95 -19.61
N ASP A 239 -7.06 23.68 -18.52
CA ASP A 239 -7.97 24.80 -18.28
C ASP A 239 -7.60 25.86 -19.33
N THR A 240 -8.48 26.06 -20.31
CA THR A 240 -8.27 26.97 -21.45
C THR A 240 -8.39 28.43 -21.07
N ASN A 241 -8.25 28.78 -19.79
CA ASN A 241 -8.29 30.17 -19.29
C ASN A 241 -6.92 30.84 -19.23
N GLY A 242 -6.01 30.47 -20.09
CA GLY A 242 -4.70 31.11 -20.22
C GLY A 242 -4.01 30.75 -21.52
N GLU A 243 -4.39 31.42 -22.61
CA GLU A 243 -3.73 31.56 -23.93
C GLU A 243 -2.89 30.39 -24.49
#